data_e937b7946a283b2fbdce26cd7afea4f1
#
_entry.id   e937b7946a283b2fbdce26cd7afea4f1
#
_cell.length_a   1.000
_cell.length_b   1.000
_cell.length_c   1.000
_cell.angle_alpha   90.00
_cell.angle_beta   90.00
_cell.angle_gamma   90.00
#
_symmetry.space_group_name_H-M   'P 1'
#
loop_
_entity.id
_entity.type
_entity.pdbx_description
1 polymer ?
#
loop_
_entity_poly.entity_id
_entity_poly.type
_entity_poly.pdbx_seq_one_letter_code
_entity_poly.pdbx_strand_id
1 'polypeptide(L)' 'MTDAVVAEINRALDDHELVKIKVPGSRDERNTLVGAICDATQACHVALTGGVAIIYRRNTRKPKIEL' A
#
# COMPACT_ATOMS: atom_id res chain seq x y z
N MET A 1 -0.38 1.11 -13.76
CA MET A 1 -0.95 0.27 -12.71
C MET A 1 -2.32 -0.20 -13.16
N THR A 2 -2.65 -1.44 -12.94
CA THR A 2 -3.91 -2.02 -13.40
C THR A 2 -4.92 -2.14 -12.27
N ASP A 3 -6.21 -2.23 -12.62
CA ASP A 3 -7.27 -2.42 -11.64
C ASP A 3 -7.08 -3.72 -10.85
N ALA A 4 -6.54 -4.74 -11.49
CA ALA A 4 -6.26 -6.02 -10.82
C ALA A 4 -5.23 -5.86 -9.71
N VAL A 5 -4.18 -5.06 -9.93
CA VAL A 5 -3.16 -4.80 -8.92
C VAL A 5 -3.74 -4.03 -7.75
N VAL A 6 -4.55 -3.01 -8.03
CA VAL A 6 -5.22 -2.22 -6.98
C VAL A 6 -6.15 -3.11 -6.16
N ALA A 7 -6.90 -3.99 -6.81
CA ALA A 7 -7.80 -4.92 -6.12
C ALA A 7 -7.03 -5.87 -5.19
N GLU A 8 -5.88 -6.38 -5.63
CA GLU A 8 -5.04 -7.24 -4.80
C GLU A 8 -4.50 -6.49 -3.58
N ILE A 9 -4.05 -5.25 -3.77
CA ILE A 9 -3.55 -4.42 -2.68
C ILE A 9 -4.66 -4.13 -1.67
N ASN A 10 -5.85 -3.79 -2.16
CA ASN A 10 -7.01 -3.58 -1.29
C ASN A 10 -7.32 -4.81 -0.46
N ARG A 11 -7.30 -5.97 -1.08
CA ARG A 11 -7.56 -7.24 -0.39
C ARG A 11 -6.51 -7.51 0.68
N ALA A 12 -5.25 -7.29 0.35
CA ALA A 12 -4.16 -7.48 1.32
C ALA A 12 -4.29 -6.51 2.50
N LEU A 13 -4.68 -5.26 2.25
CA LEU A 13 -4.90 -4.28 3.29
C LEU A 13 -6.09 -4.64 4.20
N ASP A 14 -7.14 -5.22 3.61
CA ASP A 14 -8.28 -5.70 4.40
C ASP A 14 -7.88 -6.86 5.32
N ASP A 15 -6.97 -7.70 4.87
CA ASP A 15 -6.53 -8.85 5.65
C ASP A 15 -5.47 -8.50 6.71
N HIS A 16 -4.56 -7.58 6.40
CA HIS A 16 -3.37 -7.36 7.22
C HIS A 16 -3.17 -5.94 7.73
N GLU A 17 -3.89 -4.98 7.25
CA GLU A 17 -3.74 -3.55 7.53
C GLU A 17 -2.39 -2.97 7.09
N LEU A 18 -1.28 -3.66 7.31
CA LEU A 18 0.06 -3.25 6.90
C LEU A 18 0.53 -4.15 5.76
N VAL A 19 0.93 -3.54 4.65
CA VAL A 19 1.34 -4.26 3.44
C VAL A 19 2.67 -3.72 2.93
N LYS A 20 3.57 -4.64 2.56
CA LYS A 20 4.82 -4.32 1.89
C LYS A 20 4.68 -4.62 0.41
N ILE A 21 5.02 -3.66 -0.43
CA ILE A 21 4.88 -3.77 -1.88
C ILE A 21 6.22 -3.51 -2.54
N LYS A 22 6.65 -4.42 -3.43
CA LYS A 22 7.80 -4.19 -4.28
C LYS A 22 7.45 -3.17 -5.35
N VAL A 23 8.21 -2.10 -5.45
CA VAL A 23 7.96 -1.01 -6.40
C VAL A 23 9.17 -0.86 -7.30
N PRO A 24 9.06 -1.21 -8.59
CA PRO A 24 10.18 -1.07 -9.54
C PRO A 24 10.33 0.37 -9.99
N GLY A 25 11.49 0.65 -10.62
CA GLY A 25 11.77 1.94 -11.23
C GLY A 25 12.70 2.82 -10.42
N SER A 26 12.85 4.06 -10.85
CA SER A 26 13.66 5.05 -10.17
C SER A 26 12.96 5.54 -8.90
N ARG A 27 13.70 6.30 -8.08
CA ARG A 27 13.15 6.86 -6.85
C ARG A 27 11.91 7.72 -7.11
N ASP A 28 11.96 8.58 -8.12
CA ASP A 28 10.84 9.46 -8.47
C ASP A 28 9.65 8.64 -8.97
N GLU A 29 9.91 7.65 -9.81
CA GLU A 29 8.87 6.75 -10.31
C GLU A 29 8.21 5.98 -9.17
N ARG A 30 9.00 5.50 -8.22
CA ARG A 30 8.50 4.80 -7.03
C ARG A 30 7.59 5.69 -6.20
N ASN A 31 8.01 6.93 -5.94
CA ASN A 31 7.22 7.87 -5.16
C ASN A 31 5.88 8.17 -5.84
N THR A 32 5.90 8.37 -7.15
CA THR A 32 4.69 8.60 -7.94
C THR A 32 3.76 7.40 -7.88
N LEU A 33 4.31 6.20 -8.06
CA LEU A 33 3.52 4.97 -8.05
C LEU A 33 2.91 4.70 -6.68
N VAL A 34 3.68 4.87 -5.62
CA VAL A 34 3.19 4.68 -4.25
C VAL A 34 2.10 5.69 -3.92
N GLY A 35 2.27 6.94 -4.34
CA GLY A 35 1.24 7.95 -4.18
C GLY A 35 -0.07 7.56 -4.86
N ALA A 36 0.01 7.05 -6.10
CA ALA A 36 -1.17 6.58 -6.82
C ALA A 36 -1.82 5.38 -6.13
N ILE A 37 -1.02 4.47 -5.62
CA ILE A 37 -1.53 3.30 -4.88
C ILE A 37 -2.25 3.75 -3.60
N CYS A 38 -1.65 4.65 -2.85
CA CYS A 38 -2.23 5.16 -1.62
C CYS A 38 -3.55 5.90 -1.88
N ASP A 39 -3.62 6.70 -2.94
CA ASP A 39 -4.85 7.37 -3.34
C ASP A 39 -5.94 6.37 -3.72
N ALA A 40 -5.59 5.37 -4.51
CA ALA A 40 -6.55 4.37 -4.98
C ALA A 40 -7.07 3.47 -3.86
N THR A 41 -6.25 3.22 -2.83
CA THR A 41 -6.60 2.30 -1.74
C THR A 41 -6.95 3.01 -0.44
N GLN A 42 -6.80 4.32 -0.39
CA GLN A 42 -6.99 5.13 0.83
C GLN A 42 -6.02 4.71 1.94
N ALA A 43 -4.86 4.24 1.56
CA ALA A 43 -3.82 3.84 2.50
C ALA A 43 -2.86 4.99 2.80
N CYS A 44 -2.12 4.87 3.89
CA CYS A 44 -1.07 5.80 4.26
C CYS A 44 0.29 5.22 3.89
N HIS A 45 1.16 6.04 3.31
CA HIS A 45 2.53 5.64 3.00
C HIS A 45 3.38 5.76 4.27
N VAL A 46 3.88 4.64 4.76
CA VAL A 46 4.68 4.59 5.99
C VAL A 46 6.16 4.76 5.69
N ALA A 47 6.68 4.00 4.74
CA ALA A 47 8.10 4.03 4.40
C ALA A 47 8.35 3.51 3.00
N LEU A 48 9.49 3.90 2.42
CA LEU A 48 9.97 3.39 1.14
C LEU A 48 11.47 3.11 1.29
N THR A 49 11.85 1.85 1.32
CA THR A 49 13.23 1.43 1.54
C THR A 49 13.61 0.33 0.56
N GLY A 50 14.72 0.52 -0.16
CA GLY A 50 15.26 -0.51 -1.06
C GLY A 50 14.28 -1.00 -2.12
N GLY A 51 13.41 -0.14 -2.61
CA GLY A 51 12.42 -0.53 -3.62
C GLY A 51 11.17 -1.22 -3.04
N VAL A 52 11.05 -1.25 -1.71
CA VAL A 52 9.87 -1.79 -1.05
C VAL A 52 9.11 -0.64 -0.38
N ALA A 53 7.86 -0.49 -0.74
CA ALA A 53 6.96 0.49 -0.11
C ALA A 53 6.16 -0.20 0.99
N ILE A 54 6.08 0.45 2.14
CA ILE A 54 5.27 -0.02 3.26
C ILE A 54 4.08 0.93 3.37
N ILE A 55 2.88 0.38 3.25
CA ILE A 55 1.65 1.14 3.34
C ILE A 55 0.76 0.57 4.43
N TYR A 56 -0.07 1.43 5.00
CA TYR A 56 -0.94 1.07 6.10
C TYR A 56 -2.35 1.62 5.86
N ARG A 57 -3.35 0.80 6.13
CA ARG A 57 -4.75 1.23 6.13
C ARG A 57 -5.49 0.54 7.26
N ARG A 58 -6.04 1.32 8.17
CA ARG A 58 -6.81 0.75 9.27
C ARG A 58 -8.09 0.10 8.74
N ASN A 59 -8.33 -1.12 9.18
CA ASN A 59 -9.56 -1.82 8.85
C ASN A 59 -10.62 -1.46 9.90
N THR A 60 -11.59 -0.64 9.50
CA THR A 60 -12.62 -0.16 10.41
C THR A 60 -13.67 -1.22 10.75
N ARG A 61 -13.78 -2.26 9.93
CA ARG A 61 -14.72 -3.35 10.18
C ARG A 61 -14.17 -4.39 11.13
N LYS A 62 -12.91 -4.77 10.92
CA LYS A 62 -12.22 -5.78 11.72
C LYS A 62 -10.79 -5.34 11.94
N PRO A 63 -10.52 -4.46 12.88
CA PRO A 63 -9.15 -4.05 13.16
C PRO A 63 -8.30 -5.27 13.49
N LYS A 64 -7.20 -5.44 12.76
CA LYS A 64 -6.27 -6.55 12.99
C LYS A 64 -5.21 -6.21 14.02
N ILE A 65 -5.02 -4.94 14.27
CA ILE A 65 -4.04 -4.42 15.22
C ILE A 65 -4.80 -3.72 16.33
N GLU A 66 -4.66 -4.22 17.54
CA GLU A 66 -5.22 -3.57 18.72
C GLU A 66 -4.20 -2.59 19.28
N LEU A 67 -4.63 -1.38 19.48
CA LEU A 67 -3.78 -0.33 20.03
C LEU A 67 -4.22 0.05 21.43
#